data_3addc4137597715d4c7cc02a97f368c4
#
_entry.id   3addc4137597715d4c7cc02a97f368c4
#
_cell.length_a   1.000
_cell.length_b   1.000
_cell.length_c   1.000
_cell.angle_alpha   90.00
_cell.angle_beta   90.00
_cell.angle_gamma   90.00
#
_symmetry.space_group_name_H-M   'P 1'
#
loop_
_entity.id
_entity.type
_entity.pdbx_description
1 polymer ?
#
loop_
_entity_poly.entity_id
_entity_poly.type
_entity_poly.pdbx_seq_one_letter_code
_entity_poly.pdbx_strand_id
1 'polypeptide(L)'
;MNSLKALFAIPAVPALAVAALVATSAPAAAQIVDQFDSFYSLTEGLCVAQVSSAVTSNAYPEHAAFSVATTMVGVGGCTLALTLNWRNVETGETGAFAVTAHGPGYWGNSGYSALFHPGIGKFTGTMTVGAAHIPEPGTVEFRVDHYQG
;
A
#
# COMPACT_ATOMS: atom_id res chain seq x y z
N MET A 1 2.46 84.14 30.65
CA MET A 1 3.14 83.21 29.79
C MET A 1 3.27 81.89 30.50
N ASN A 2 2.32 81.01 30.30
CA ASN A 2 2.23 79.77 31.03
C ASN A 2 2.33 78.60 30.02
N SER A 3 3.43 77.86 30.06
CA SER A 3 3.61 76.65 29.27
C SER A 3 2.99 75.46 30.00
N LEU A 4 1.89 74.96 29.50
CA LEU A 4 1.35 73.66 29.91
C LEU A 4 2.13 72.54 29.23
N LYS A 5 2.84 71.76 30.03
CA LYS A 5 3.42 70.51 29.60
C LYS A 5 2.35 69.43 29.80
N ALA A 6 1.77 68.95 28.71
CA ALA A 6 0.92 67.76 28.74
C ALA A 6 1.78 66.51 28.78
N LEU A 7 1.69 65.76 29.87
CA LEU A 7 2.22 64.37 29.93
C LEU A 7 1.23 63.39 29.23
N PHE A 8 1.71 62.83 28.15
CA PHE A 8 1.00 61.69 27.55
C PHE A 8 1.46 60.42 28.26
N ALA A 9 0.54 59.86 29.04
CA ALA A 9 0.70 58.53 29.58
C ALA A 9 0.37 57.48 28.49
N ILE A 10 1.33 56.64 28.10
CA ILE A 10 1.13 55.53 27.18
C ILE A 10 0.68 54.32 28.00
N PRO A 11 -0.49 53.73 27.75
CA PRO A 11 -0.87 52.50 28.41
C PRO A 11 -0.03 51.33 27.86
N ALA A 12 0.62 50.62 28.76
CA ALA A 12 1.32 49.39 28.46
C ALA A 12 0.29 48.29 28.15
N VAL A 13 0.31 47.81 26.91
CA VAL A 13 -0.50 46.63 26.47
C VAL A 13 0.26 45.38 26.90
N PRO A 14 -0.32 44.47 27.68
CA PRO A 14 0.30 43.20 27.97
C PRO A 14 0.29 42.33 26.71
N ALA A 15 1.48 41.97 26.24
CA ALA A 15 1.65 40.99 25.18
C ALA A 15 1.21 39.61 25.69
N LEU A 16 0.05 39.15 25.23
CA LEU A 16 -0.38 37.76 25.38
C LEU A 16 0.51 36.88 24.51
N ALA A 17 1.44 36.19 25.14
CA ALA A 17 2.19 35.14 24.48
C ALA A 17 1.26 33.94 24.20
N VAL A 18 0.79 33.82 22.97
CA VAL A 18 0.10 32.62 22.50
C VAL A 18 1.17 31.56 22.27
N ALA A 19 1.30 30.65 23.22
CA ALA A 19 2.11 29.44 23.04
C ALA A 19 1.39 28.55 22.01
N ALA A 20 1.85 28.56 20.77
CA ALA A 20 1.42 27.62 19.75
C ALA A 20 1.92 26.22 20.14
N LEU A 21 1.02 25.38 20.64
CA LEU A 21 1.25 23.94 20.80
C LEU A 21 1.39 23.35 19.39
N VAL A 22 2.62 23.23 18.92
CA VAL A 22 2.93 22.44 17.73
C VAL A 22 2.81 20.97 18.17
N ALA A 23 1.64 20.39 17.93
CA ALA A 23 1.48 18.95 18.03
C ALA A 23 2.35 18.33 16.92
N THR A 24 3.51 17.79 17.27
CA THR A 24 4.30 16.95 16.37
C THR A 24 3.57 15.64 16.24
N SER A 25 2.69 15.55 15.23
CA SER A 25 2.15 14.26 14.81
C SER A 25 3.32 13.42 14.32
N ALA A 26 3.56 12.26 14.97
CA ALA A 26 4.50 11.27 14.45
C ALA A 26 4.11 10.95 12.99
N PRO A 27 5.08 10.92 12.06
CA PRO A 27 4.75 10.58 10.68
C PRO A 27 4.15 9.17 10.65
N ALA A 28 2.92 9.05 10.17
CA ALA A 28 2.35 7.75 9.85
C ALA A 28 3.30 7.05 8.87
N ALA A 29 3.57 5.75 9.07
CA ALA A 29 4.39 4.97 8.17
C ALA A 29 3.80 5.13 6.75
N ALA A 30 4.62 5.59 5.80
CA ALA A 30 4.15 5.88 4.45
C ALA A 30 3.69 4.58 3.79
N GLN A 31 2.48 4.57 3.25
CA GLN A 31 2.01 3.51 2.38
C GLN A 31 2.69 3.68 1.02
N ILE A 32 3.56 2.76 0.68
CA ILE A 32 4.22 2.70 -0.62
C ILE A 32 3.59 1.56 -1.40
N VAL A 33 3.18 1.84 -2.63
CA VAL A 33 2.64 0.85 -3.55
C VAL A 33 3.70 0.50 -4.57
N ASP A 34 4.10 -0.76 -4.63
CA ASP A 34 5.03 -1.29 -5.61
C ASP A 34 4.29 -2.24 -6.55
N GLN A 35 4.35 -1.97 -7.86
CA GLN A 35 3.56 -2.66 -8.85
C GLN A 35 4.39 -3.70 -9.60
N PHE A 36 3.80 -4.86 -9.82
CA PHE A 36 4.28 -5.81 -10.82
C PHE A 36 3.99 -5.31 -12.23
N ASP A 37 4.77 -5.77 -13.19
CA ASP A 37 4.46 -5.55 -14.59
C ASP A 37 3.13 -6.21 -14.94
N SER A 38 2.28 -5.47 -15.67
CA SER A 38 1.03 -6.03 -16.18
C SER A 38 1.30 -7.09 -17.24
N PHE A 39 0.52 -8.15 -17.23
CA PHE A 39 0.71 -9.29 -18.13
C PHE A 39 -0.61 -9.88 -18.59
N TYR A 40 -0.53 -10.71 -19.62
CA TYR A 40 -1.63 -11.53 -20.11
C TYR A 40 -1.39 -12.98 -19.72
N SER A 41 -2.45 -13.68 -19.34
CA SER A 41 -2.39 -15.09 -18.94
C SER A 41 -3.53 -15.88 -19.55
N LEU A 42 -3.26 -17.12 -19.85
CA LEU A 42 -4.31 -18.11 -20.01
C LEU A 42 -4.96 -18.37 -18.65
N THR A 43 -6.10 -19.03 -18.66
CA THR A 43 -6.84 -19.38 -17.44
C THR A 43 -7.19 -20.86 -17.44
N GLU A 44 -7.58 -21.39 -16.30
CA GLU A 44 -8.45 -22.56 -16.30
C GLU A 44 -9.79 -22.16 -16.89
N GLY A 45 -10.26 -22.90 -17.91
CA GLY A 45 -11.40 -22.51 -18.73
C GLY A 45 -10.97 -21.82 -20.03
N LEU A 46 -11.92 -21.21 -20.71
CA LEU A 46 -11.74 -20.65 -22.06
C LEU A 46 -11.66 -19.12 -22.03
N CYS A 47 -10.80 -18.57 -21.18
CA CYS A 47 -10.55 -17.13 -21.10
C CYS A 47 -9.08 -16.79 -21.27
N VAL A 48 -8.86 -15.53 -21.65
CA VAL A 48 -7.58 -14.83 -21.51
C VAL A 48 -7.76 -13.73 -20.50
N ALA A 49 -6.87 -13.64 -19.54
CA ALA A 49 -6.86 -12.62 -18.50
C ALA A 49 -5.81 -11.54 -18.79
N GLN A 50 -6.18 -10.29 -18.64
CA GLN A 50 -5.24 -9.18 -18.41
C GLN A 50 -5.14 -8.99 -16.89
N VAL A 51 -3.92 -8.97 -16.37
CA VAL A 51 -3.64 -8.92 -14.93
C VAL A 51 -2.82 -7.70 -14.59
N SER A 52 -3.27 -6.98 -13.57
CA SER A 52 -2.50 -5.93 -12.89
C SER A 52 -2.46 -6.25 -11.40
N SER A 53 -1.32 -6.09 -10.77
CA SER A 53 -1.16 -6.41 -9.35
C SER A 53 -0.12 -5.53 -8.69
N ALA A 54 -0.26 -5.37 -7.38
CA ALA A 54 0.63 -4.54 -6.58
C ALA A 54 0.73 -5.06 -5.15
N VAL A 55 1.82 -4.71 -4.48
CA VAL A 55 1.96 -4.88 -3.03
C VAL A 55 2.01 -3.49 -2.39
N THR A 56 1.17 -3.28 -1.40
CA THR A 56 1.14 -2.04 -0.61
C THR A 56 1.81 -2.30 0.72
N SER A 57 2.88 -1.56 0.99
CA SER A 57 3.57 -1.55 2.28
C SER A 57 2.70 -0.90 3.35
N ASN A 58 2.72 -1.44 4.56
CA ASN A 58 2.00 -0.86 5.71
C ASN A 58 0.51 -0.55 5.42
N ALA A 59 -0.14 -1.42 4.66
CA ALA A 59 -1.55 -1.25 4.27
C ALA A 59 -2.50 -1.27 5.48
N TYR A 60 -2.10 -1.94 6.53
CA TYR A 60 -2.75 -2.00 7.84
C TYR A 60 -1.63 -2.20 8.90
N PRO A 61 -1.86 -1.88 10.19
CA PRO A 61 -0.85 -2.12 11.22
C PRO A 61 -0.22 -3.51 11.13
N GLU A 62 1.10 -3.54 10.89
CA GLU A 62 1.93 -4.75 10.74
C GLU A 62 1.53 -5.69 9.59
N HIS A 63 0.79 -5.19 8.59
CA HIS A 63 0.37 -5.94 7.42
C HIS A 63 0.75 -5.23 6.11
N ALA A 64 1.03 -6.03 5.10
CA ALA A 64 1.03 -5.59 3.71
C ALA A 64 -0.27 -6.02 3.01
N ALA A 65 -0.53 -5.48 1.84
CA ALA A 65 -1.66 -5.91 1.00
C ALA A 65 -1.17 -6.34 -0.37
N PHE A 66 -1.65 -7.48 -0.84
CA PHE A 66 -1.46 -7.95 -2.22
C PHE A 66 -2.77 -7.77 -2.98
N SER A 67 -2.81 -6.74 -3.82
CA SER A 67 -3.96 -6.38 -4.63
C SER A 67 -3.79 -6.90 -6.04
N VAL A 68 -4.81 -7.55 -6.55
CA VAL A 68 -4.89 -8.06 -7.91
C VAL A 68 -6.17 -7.55 -8.55
N ALA A 69 -6.06 -7.11 -9.79
CA ALA A 69 -7.19 -6.79 -10.65
C ALA A 69 -7.05 -7.52 -11.97
N THR A 70 -8.09 -8.18 -12.40
CA THR A 70 -8.12 -8.93 -13.66
C THR A 70 -9.32 -8.53 -14.51
N THR A 71 -9.13 -8.55 -15.83
CA THR A 71 -10.21 -8.52 -16.80
C THR A 71 -10.08 -9.77 -17.67
N MET A 72 -11.06 -10.65 -17.62
CA MET A 72 -11.05 -11.91 -18.35
C MET A 72 -12.06 -11.87 -19.50
N VAL A 73 -11.58 -12.22 -20.70
CA VAL A 73 -12.39 -12.31 -21.91
C VAL A 73 -12.42 -13.75 -22.36
N GLY A 74 -13.62 -14.29 -22.55
CA GLY A 74 -13.83 -15.67 -22.99
C GLY A 74 -15.25 -16.15 -22.71
N VAL A 75 -15.43 -17.45 -22.72
CA VAL A 75 -16.73 -18.10 -22.53
C VAL A 75 -16.68 -19.16 -21.43
N GLY A 76 -17.79 -19.29 -20.71
CA GLY A 76 -17.88 -20.20 -19.56
C GLY A 76 -17.16 -19.64 -18.33
N GLY A 77 -17.15 -20.41 -17.24
CA GLY A 77 -16.42 -20.05 -16.03
C GLY A 77 -14.92 -20.19 -16.23
N CYS A 78 -14.17 -19.20 -15.75
CA CYS A 78 -12.71 -19.17 -15.82
C CYS A 78 -12.12 -18.84 -14.46
N THR A 79 -10.96 -19.43 -14.15
CA THR A 79 -10.21 -19.12 -12.93
C THR A 79 -8.73 -18.95 -13.24
N LEU A 80 -8.06 -18.14 -12.45
CA LEU A 80 -6.62 -17.94 -12.51
C LEU A 80 -6.05 -17.86 -11.09
N ALA A 81 -5.18 -18.79 -10.75
CA ALA A 81 -4.47 -18.79 -9.48
C ALA A 81 -3.24 -17.89 -9.58
N LEU A 82 -3.08 -17.00 -8.62
CA LEU A 82 -1.95 -16.08 -8.49
C LEU A 82 -1.41 -16.18 -7.07
N THR A 83 -0.10 -16.37 -6.93
CA THR A 83 0.54 -16.51 -5.64
C THR A 83 1.68 -15.51 -5.52
N LEU A 84 1.59 -14.62 -4.53
CA LEU A 84 2.71 -13.80 -4.11
C LEU A 84 3.62 -14.67 -3.25
N ASN A 85 4.89 -14.81 -3.67
CA ASN A 85 5.93 -15.44 -2.88
C ASN A 85 6.81 -14.34 -2.32
N TRP A 86 7.00 -14.30 -1.01
CA TRP A 86 7.81 -13.27 -0.39
C TRP A 86 8.99 -13.86 0.40
N ARG A 87 10.03 -13.04 0.53
CA ARG A 87 11.21 -13.35 1.33
C ARG A 87 11.63 -12.11 2.11
N ASN A 88 11.86 -12.29 3.41
CA ASN A 88 12.51 -11.28 4.24
C ASN A 88 14.00 -11.20 3.87
N VAL A 89 14.46 -10.02 3.44
CA VAL A 89 15.84 -9.84 2.97
C VAL A 89 16.87 -9.87 4.09
N GLU A 90 16.45 -9.66 5.33
CA GLU A 90 17.33 -9.64 6.51
C GLU A 90 17.43 -11.02 7.16
N THR A 91 16.32 -11.72 7.32
CA THR A 91 16.24 -13.02 8.01
C THR A 91 16.27 -14.21 7.06
N GLY A 92 15.92 -14.01 5.78
CA GLY A 92 15.77 -15.08 4.80
C GLY A 92 14.46 -15.87 4.93
N GLU A 93 13.60 -15.53 5.87
CA GLU A 93 12.30 -16.16 6.06
C GLU A 93 11.42 -15.95 4.83
N THR A 94 10.71 -16.99 4.42
CA THR A 94 9.86 -16.99 3.22
C THR A 94 8.43 -17.35 3.56
N GLY A 95 7.50 -16.91 2.71
CA GLY A 95 6.11 -17.29 2.77
C GLY A 95 5.40 -16.99 1.46
N ALA A 96 4.11 -17.27 1.44
CA ALA A 96 3.27 -17.10 0.27
C ALA A 96 1.87 -16.64 0.64
N PHE A 97 1.25 -15.90 -0.27
CA PHE A 97 -0.13 -15.48 -0.19
C PHE A 97 -0.81 -15.71 -1.54
N ALA A 98 -1.81 -16.57 -1.57
CA ALA A 98 -2.48 -16.98 -2.79
C ALA A 98 -3.84 -16.33 -2.94
N VAL A 99 -4.18 -15.94 -4.15
CA VAL A 99 -5.51 -15.49 -4.56
C VAL A 99 -5.96 -16.23 -5.80
N THR A 100 -7.28 -16.40 -5.97
CA THR A 100 -7.86 -16.97 -7.17
C THR A 100 -8.80 -15.95 -7.78
N ALA A 101 -8.47 -15.49 -8.97
CA ALA A 101 -9.33 -14.62 -9.76
C ALA A 101 -10.39 -15.45 -10.51
N HIS A 102 -11.57 -14.90 -10.67
CA HIS A 102 -12.72 -15.54 -11.30
C HIS A 102 -13.24 -14.68 -12.45
N GLY A 103 -13.63 -15.31 -13.52
CA GLY A 103 -14.19 -14.67 -14.71
C GLY A 103 -15.21 -15.54 -15.42
N PRO A 104 -15.72 -15.06 -16.57
CA PRO A 104 -15.30 -13.88 -17.34
C PRO A 104 -15.71 -12.56 -16.68
N GLY A 105 -15.14 -11.46 -17.19
CA GLY A 105 -15.37 -10.09 -16.69
C GLY A 105 -14.27 -9.59 -15.74
N TYR A 106 -14.60 -8.54 -15.04
CA TYR A 106 -13.69 -7.93 -14.04
C TYR A 106 -13.76 -8.68 -12.71
N TRP A 107 -12.60 -8.90 -12.13
CA TRP A 107 -12.44 -9.38 -10.76
C TRP A 107 -11.29 -8.64 -10.07
N GLY A 108 -11.43 -8.39 -8.79
CA GLY A 108 -10.36 -7.83 -7.98
C GLY A 108 -10.55 -8.13 -6.50
N ASN A 109 -9.45 -8.25 -5.79
CA ASN A 109 -9.46 -8.26 -4.35
C ASN A 109 -9.02 -6.91 -3.81
N SER A 110 -9.60 -6.50 -2.69
CA SER A 110 -9.27 -5.25 -2.01
C SER A 110 -9.64 -5.32 -0.53
N GLY A 111 -9.22 -4.31 0.25
CA GLY A 111 -9.49 -4.26 1.68
C GLY A 111 -8.90 -5.46 2.41
N TYR A 112 -9.66 -6.01 3.33
CA TYR A 112 -9.19 -7.12 4.18
C TYR A 112 -8.84 -8.39 3.41
N SER A 113 -9.44 -8.63 2.24
CA SER A 113 -9.15 -9.80 1.42
C SER A 113 -7.76 -9.76 0.76
N ALA A 114 -7.13 -8.59 0.73
CA ALA A 114 -5.80 -8.40 0.19
C ALA A 114 -4.71 -8.41 1.28
N LEU A 115 -5.07 -8.31 2.56
CA LEU A 115 -4.11 -8.21 3.65
C LEU A 115 -3.44 -9.55 3.94
N PHE A 116 -2.13 -9.48 4.18
CA PHE A 116 -1.34 -10.60 4.69
C PHE A 116 -0.30 -10.11 5.69
N HIS A 117 0.15 -11.01 6.55
CA HIS A 117 1.08 -10.70 7.65
C HIS A 117 2.41 -11.46 7.43
N PRO A 118 3.38 -10.87 6.74
CA PRO A 118 4.67 -11.52 6.48
C PRO A 118 5.66 -11.42 7.65
N GLY A 119 5.30 -10.68 8.70
CA GLY A 119 6.22 -10.22 9.75
C GLY A 119 6.73 -8.82 9.48
N ILE A 120 7.67 -8.37 10.31
CA ILE A 120 8.26 -7.03 10.23
C ILE A 120 9.57 -7.10 9.46
N GLY A 121 9.85 -6.07 8.65
CA GLY A 121 11.09 -5.90 7.92
C GLY A 121 10.92 -5.50 6.47
N LYS A 122 11.97 -5.73 5.69
CA LYS A 122 11.99 -5.53 4.25
C LYS A 122 11.86 -6.87 3.53
N PHE A 123 11.10 -6.87 2.46
CA PHE A 123 10.76 -8.07 1.71
C PHE A 123 10.97 -7.85 0.21
N THR A 124 11.32 -8.93 -0.46
CA THR A 124 11.18 -9.04 -1.92
C THR A 124 10.02 -9.97 -2.23
N GLY A 125 9.26 -9.64 -3.27
CA GLY A 125 8.13 -10.41 -3.72
C GLY A 125 8.27 -10.80 -5.19
N THR A 126 7.94 -12.05 -5.49
CA THR A 126 7.78 -12.58 -6.83
C THR A 126 6.40 -13.19 -6.96
N MET A 127 5.92 -13.35 -8.19
CA MET A 127 4.59 -13.90 -8.43
C MET A 127 4.69 -15.23 -9.18
N THR A 128 3.98 -16.23 -8.67
CA THR A 128 3.68 -17.45 -9.41
C THR A 128 2.31 -17.32 -10.05
N VAL A 129 2.26 -17.48 -11.36
CA VAL A 129 1.03 -17.48 -12.16
C VAL A 129 0.67 -18.92 -12.52
N GLY A 130 -0.57 -19.33 -12.25
CA GLY A 130 -1.01 -20.71 -12.40
C GLY A 130 -1.28 -21.16 -13.85
N ALA A 131 -0.91 -20.34 -14.85
CA ALA A 131 -1.08 -20.66 -16.27
C ALA A 131 0.03 -19.97 -17.09
N ALA A 132 0.10 -20.33 -18.37
CA ALA A 132 1.03 -19.69 -19.30
C ALA A 132 0.71 -18.19 -19.44
N HIS A 133 1.71 -17.35 -19.35
CA HIS A 133 1.58 -15.89 -19.29
C HIS A 133 2.75 -15.18 -19.97
N ILE A 134 2.53 -13.92 -20.32
CA ILE A 134 3.51 -13.05 -20.96
C ILE A 134 3.14 -11.56 -20.75
N PRO A 135 4.10 -10.67 -20.46
CA PRO A 135 5.47 -10.93 -20.01
C PRO A 135 5.52 -11.50 -18.59
N GLU A 136 6.69 -11.76 -18.06
CA GLU A 136 6.88 -12.09 -16.65
C GLU A 136 6.52 -10.90 -15.77
N PRO A 137 5.86 -11.11 -14.62
CA PRO A 137 5.41 -10.00 -13.76
C PRO A 137 6.54 -9.22 -13.07
N GLY A 138 7.75 -9.77 -13.05
CA GLY A 138 8.89 -9.13 -12.40
C GLY A 138 8.92 -9.34 -10.88
N THR A 139 9.61 -8.45 -10.20
CA THR A 139 9.85 -8.50 -8.76
C THR A 139 9.45 -7.16 -8.13
N VAL A 140 8.90 -7.20 -6.94
CA VAL A 140 8.58 -6.02 -6.14
C VAL A 140 9.36 -6.05 -4.83
N GLU A 141 9.55 -4.87 -4.25
CA GLU A 141 10.07 -4.70 -2.89
C GLU A 141 8.99 -4.06 -2.03
N PHE A 142 8.85 -4.50 -0.80
CA PHE A 142 7.90 -3.90 0.12
C PHE A 142 8.42 -3.97 1.56
N ARG A 143 7.77 -3.22 2.43
CA ARG A 143 8.16 -3.09 3.82
C ARG A 143 6.95 -3.19 4.75
N VAL A 144 7.16 -3.80 5.89
CA VAL A 144 6.21 -3.82 7.00
C VAL A 144 6.93 -3.34 8.25
N ASP A 145 6.44 -2.27 8.82
CA ASP A 145 6.99 -1.65 10.02
C ASP A 145 6.12 -1.95 11.24
N HIS A 146 6.71 -1.85 12.43
CA HIS A 146 5.95 -1.89 13.66
C HIS A 146 4.92 -0.75 13.70
N TYR A 147 3.73 -1.09 14.12
CA TYR A 147 2.72 -0.07 14.37
C TYR A 147 3.14 0.82 15.54
N GLN A 148 3.20 2.11 15.27
CA GLN A 148 3.43 3.13 16.28
C GLN A 148 2.10 3.85 16.52
N GLY A 149 1.32 3.33 17.49
CA GLY A 149 0.06 3.88 17.90
C GLY A 149 0.18 5.22 18.64
#